data_691461b2f61002005ac81409616acc1f
#
_entry.id   691461b2f61002005ac81409616acc1f
#
_cell.length_a   1.000
_cell.length_b   1.000
_cell.length_c   1.000
_cell.angle_alpha   90.00
_cell.angle_beta   90.00
_cell.angle_gamma   90.00
#
_symmetry.space_group_name_H-M   'P 1'
#
loop_
_entity.id
_entity.type
_entity.pdbx_description
1 polymer ?
#
loop_
_entity_poly.entity_id
_entity_poly.type
_entity_poly.pdbx_seq_one_letter_code
_entity_poly.pdbx_strand_id
1 'polypeptide(L)'
;LVGSEMCIRDSFNRFKLELYTNFMQFYDYTTNIMITKQVIHKIDQFKSDKELLAIAGILFNLLSQLVEEHHYQETAPFIAASEHLPFLPDLYFPQTGISLLKYLISYHFNKKTADLAKAEMIAQTYQITGLEDFGKGAQEIINEVKED
;
A
#
# COMPACT_ATOMS: atom_id res chain seq x y z
N LEU A 1 -34.84 12.27 1.79
CA LEU A 1 -34.50 11.44 2.96
C LEU A 1 -33.62 10.28 2.60
N VAL A 2 -33.95 9.52 1.55
CA VAL A 2 -33.11 8.39 1.08
C VAL A 2 -31.76 8.88 0.54
N GLY A 3 -31.72 10.01 -0.17
CA GLY A 3 -30.48 10.60 -0.69
C GLY A 3 -29.54 11.12 0.42
N SER A 4 -30.09 11.68 1.51
CA SER A 4 -29.26 12.15 2.63
C SER A 4 -28.71 11.00 3.48
N GLU A 5 -29.45 9.90 3.63
CA GLU A 5 -28.94 8.69 4.30
C GLU A 5 -27.80 8.03 3.50
N MET A 6 -27.87 7.99 2.17
CA MET A 6 -26.79 7.50 1.32
C MET A 6 -25.55 8.39 1.41
N CYS A 7 -25.69 9.72 1.41
CA CYS A 7 -24.57 10.66 1.58
C CYS A 7 -23.91 10.53 2.95
N ILE A 8 -24.67 10.32 4.02
CA ILE A 8 -24.14 10.10 5.39
C ILE A 8 -23.41 8.77 5.46
N ARG A 9 -23.92 7.71 4.82
CA ARG A 9 -23.27 6.41 4.75
C ARG A 9 -21.94 6.47 4.02
N ASP A 10 -21.88 7.15 2.88
CA ASP A 10 -20.67 7.31 2.08
C ASP A 10 -19.62 8.14 2.83
N SER A 11 -20.02 9.24 3.47
CA SER A 11 -19.14 10.04 4.32
C SER A 11 -18.60 9.26 5.51
N PHE A 12 -19.43 8.42 6.14
CA PHE A 12 -19.04 7.59 7.25
C PHE A 12 -18.05 6.49 6.82
N ASN A 13 -18.27 5.87 5.66
CA ASN A 13 -17.34 4.86 5.10
C ASN A 13 -15.98 5.48 4.75
N ARG A 14 -15.96 6.66 4.14
CA ARG A 14 -14.70 7.39 3.87
C ARG A 14 -13.99 7.74 5.18
N PHE A 15 -14.70 8.27 6.15
CA PHE A 15 -14.13 8.58 7.46
C PHE A 15 -13.52 7.35 8.13
N LYS A 16 -14.20 6.21 8.08
CA LYS A 16 -13.66 4.95 8.60
C LYS A 16 -12.39 4.50 7.88
N LEU A 17 -12.32 4.64 6.55
CA LEU A 17 -11.13 4.32 5.77
C LEU A 17 -9.94 5.19 6.17
N GLU A 18 -10.15 6.50 6.26
CA GLU A 18 -9.12 7.46 6.67
C GLU A 18 -8.67 7.19 8.11
N LEU A 19 -9.62 6.94 9.01
CA LEU A 19 -9.34 6.60 10.40
C LEU A 19 -8.52 5.31 10.49
N TYR A 20 -8.93 4.26 9.78
CA TYR A 20 -8.21 2.99 9.77
C TYR A 20 -6.78 3.16 9.24
N THR A 21 -6.59 3.92 8.15
CA THR A 21 -5.25 4.19 7.60
C THR A 21 -4.30 4.75 8.67
N ASN A 22 -4.80 5.66 9.51
CA ASN A 22 -4.01 6.29 10.57
C ASN A 22 -3.74 5.34 11.76
N PHE A 23 -4.63 4.39 12.01
CA PHE A 23 -4.51 3.47 13.15
C PHE A 23 -3.85 2.14 12.82
N MET A 24 -3.58 1.84 11.56
CA MET A 24 -2.97 0.57 11.14
C MET A 24 -1.67 0.24 11.88
N GLN A 25 -0.87 1.26 12.19
CA GLN A 25 0.39 1.11 12.92
C GLN A 25 0.25 0.52 14.32
N PHE A 26 -0.96 0.56 14.90
CA PHE A 26 -1.25 0.04 16.24
C PHE A 26 -1.77 -1.39 16.25
N TYR A 27 -2.02 -1.98 15.07
CA TYR A 27 -2.53 -3.33 14.91
C TYR A 27 -1.44 -4.28 14.43
N ASP A 28 -1.54 -5.54 14.85
CA ASP A 28 -0.71 -6.59 14.30
C ASP A 28 -1.08 -6.89 12.83
N TYR A 29 -0.20 -7.59 12.13
CA TYR A 29 -0.40 -7.88 10.71
C TYR A 29 -1.65 -8.74 10.46
N THR A 30 -1.99 -9.65 11.35
CA THR A 30 -3.18 -10.52 11.21
C THR A 30 -4.48 -9.72 11.28
N THR A 31 -4.56 -8.76 12.20
CA THR A 31 -5.69 -7.83 12.31
C THR A 31 -5.78 -6.94 11.07
N ASN A 32 -4.66 -6.39 10.62
CA ASN A 32 -4.61 -5.56 9.42
C ASN A 32 -4.99 -6.34 8.16
N ILE A 33 -4.56 -7.60 8.02
CA ILE A 33 -5.00 -8.48 6.93
C ILE A 33 -6.52 -8.64 6.95
N MET A 34 -7.09 -8.96 8.11
CA MET A 34 -8.53 -9.20 8.24
C MET A 34 -9.36 -7.96 7.85
N ILE A 35 -8.98 -6.80 8.35
CA ILE A 35 -9.70 -5.55 8.06
C ILE A 35 -9.51 -5.16 6.59
N THR A 36 -8.30 -5.25 6.06
CA THR A 36 -8.01 -4.88 4.67
C THR A 36 -8.73 -5.81 3.69
N LYS A 37 -8.86 -7.11 3.98
CA LYS A 37 -9.67 -8.03 3.17
C LYS A 37 -11.13 -7.59 3.09
N GLN A 38 -11.70 -7.07 4.15
CA GLN A 38 -13.06 -6.50 4.12
C GLN A 38 -13.14 -5.24 3.25
N VAL A 39 -12.12 -4.39 3.29
CA VAL A 39 -12.04 -3.19 2.44
C VAL A 39 -11.95 -3.57 0.96
N ILE A 40 -11.03 -4.44 0.59
CA ILE A 40 -10.85 -4.82 -0.82
C ILE A 40 -12.02 -5.63 -1.38
N HIS A 41 -12.77 -6.35 -0.54
CA HIS A 41 -14.01 -7.01 -0.96
C HIS A 41 -15.06 -6.02 -1.48
N LYS A 42 -15.00 -4.77 -1.02
CA LYS A 42 -15.90 -3.68 -1.41
C LYS A 42 -15.24 -2.67 -2.36
N ILE A 43 -14.09 -2.99 -2.93
CA ILE A 43 -13.27 -2.03 -3.69
C ILE A 43 -14.04 -1.38 -4.85
N ASP A 44 -14.90 -2.12 -5.53
CA ASP A 44 -15.70 -1.61 -6.64
C ASP A 44 -16.77 -0.59 -6.24
N GLN A 45 -17.05 -0.47 -4.94
CA GLN A 45 -18.01 0.50 -4.39
C GLN A 45 -17.37 1.87 -4.17
N PHE A 46 -16.04 1.94 -4.08
CA PHE A 46 -15.30 3.16 -3.84
C PHE A 46 -14.88 3.80 -5.16
N LYS A 47 -15.38 5.01 -5.41
CA LYS A 47 -15.19 5.70 -6.71
C LYS A 47 -14.66 7.13 -6.59
N SER A 48 -14.76 7.74 -5.40
CA SER A 48 -14.20 9.08 -5.19
C SER A 48 -12.67 9.03 -5.09
N ASP A 49 -12.01 10.08 -5.55
CA ASP A 49 -10.54 10.18 -5.49
C ASP A 49 -10.01 10.06 -4.06
N LYS A 50 -10.75 10.60 -3.09
CA LYS A 50 -10.39 10.52 -1.66
C LYS A 50 -10.50 9.10 -1.11
N GLU A 51 -11.53 8.36 -1.50
CA GLU A 51 -11.67 6.94 -1.13
C GLU A 51 -10.56 6.10 -1.75
N LEU A 52 -10.28 6.31 -3.04
CA LEU A 52 -9.21 5.61 -3.75
C LEU A 52 -7.83 5.92 -3.14
N LEU A 53 -7.59 7.17 -2.74
CA LEU A 53 -6.37 7.55 -2.04
C LEU A 53 -6.23 6.83 -0.70
N ALA A 54 -7.32 6.77 0.09
CA ALA A 54 -7.33 6.05 1.36
C ALA A 54 -7.05 4.55 1.16
N ILE A 55 -7.65 3.92 0.16
CA ILE A 55 -7.42 2.50 -0.17
C ILE A 55 -5.97 2.27 -0.60
N ALA A 56 -5.42 3.13 -1.45
CA ALA A 56 -4.02 3.05 -1.85
C ALA A 56 -3.07 3.16 -0.64
N GLY A 57 -3.37 4.06 0.29
CA GLY A 57 -2.63 4.20 1.56
C GLY A 57 -2.74 2.94 2.44
N ILE A 58 -3.93 2.36 2.56
CA ILE A 58 -4.14 1.11 3.31
C ILE A 58 -3.32 -0.03 2.71
N LEU A 59 -3.36 -0.20 1.39
CA LEU A 59 -2.60 -1.25 0.71
C LEU A 59 -1.10 -1.05 0.84
N PHE A 60 -0.63 0.20 0.71
CA PHE A 60 0.78 0.54 0.91
C PHE A 60 1.23 0.22 2.34
N ASN A 61 0.47 0.64 3.35
CA ASN A 61 0.81 0.39 4.76
C ASN A 61 0.83 -1.10 5.09
N LEU A 62 -0.17 -1.86 4.62
CA LEU A 62 -0.20 -3.30 4.87
C LEU A 62 0.94 -4.04 4.17
N LEU A 63 1.19 -3.75 2.90
CA LEU A 63 2.30 -4.38 2.16
C LEU A 63 3.66 -4.02 2.79
N SER A 64 3.84 -2.79 3.26
CA SER A 64 5.03 -2.39 4.02
C SER A 64 5.21 -3.25 5.26
N GLN A 65 4.17 -3.36 6.08
CA GLN A 65 4.20 -4.17 7.29
C GLN A 65 4.53 -5.64 7.00
N LEU A 66 3.89 -6.23 5.98
CA LEU A 66 4.12 -7.63 5.61
C LEU A 66 5.55 -7.88 5.13
N VAL A 67 6.13 -6.94 4.39
CA VAL A 67 7.53 -7.05 3.95
C VAL A 67 8.49 -6.86 5.13
N GLU A 68 8.30 -5.84 5.95
CA GLU A 68 9.14 -5.56 7.11
C GLU A 68 9.11 -6.68 8.16
N GLU A 69 7.97 -7.35 8.32
CA GLU A 69 7.79 -8.47 9.24
C GLU A 69 8.05 -9.84 8.58
N HIS A 70 8.54 -9.88 7.33
CA HIS A 70 8.86 -11.10 6.57
C HIS A 70 7.67 -12.03 6.27
N HIS A 71 6.45 -11.47 6.19
CA HIS A 71 5.22 -12.20 5.85
C HIS A 71 4.91 -12.17 4.34
N TYR A 72 5.90 -12.50 3.51
CA TYR A 72 5.80 -12.41 2.04
C TYR A 72 4.69 -13.28 1.46
N GLN A 73 4.38 -14.42 2.09
CA GLN A 73 3.35 -15.37 1.63
C GLN A 73 1.94 -14.78 1.67
N GLU A 74 1.72 -13.75 2.49
CA GLU A 74 0.42 -13.11 2.69
C GLU A 74 0.15 -11.97 1.70
N THR A 75 1.10 -11.60 0.85
CA THR A 75 1.04 -10.36 0.06
C THR A 75 0.20 -10.45 -1.20
N ALA A 76 0.03 -11.64 -1.78
CA ALA A 76 -0.56 -11.81 -3.11
C ALA A 76 -1.96 -11.18 -3.29
N PRO A 77 -2.94 -11.34 -2.39
CA PRO A 77 -4.26 -10.73 -2.57
C PRO A 77 -4.23 -9.20 -2.54
N PHE A 78 -3.30 -8.61 -1.81
CA PHE A 78 -3.17 -7.15 -1.69
C PHE A 78 -2.44 -6.54 -2.89
N ILE A 79 -1.48 -7.25 -3.46
CA ILE A 79 -0.88 -6.90 -4.75
C ILE A 79 -1.96 -6.92 -5.84
N ALA A 80 -2.74 -7.99 -5.94
CA ALA A 80 -3.83 -8.09 -6.89
C ALA A 80 -4.85 -6.96 -6.74
N ALA A 81 -5.23 -6.61 -5.51
CA ALA A 81 -6.12 -5.49 -5.23
C ALA A 81 -5.54 -4.15 -5.70
N SER A 82 -4.23 -3.92 -5.51
CA SER A 82 -3.57 -2.69 -5.95
C SER A 82 -3.62 -2.48 -7.46
N GLU A 83 -3.67 -3.56 -8.23
CA GLU A 83 -3.73 -3.52 -9.70
C GLU A 83 -5.10 -3.06 -10.23
N HIS A 84 -6.14 -3.08 -9.40
CA HIS A 84 -7.45 -2.53 -9.73
C HIS A 84 -7.55 -1.02 -9.53
N LEU A 85 -6.59 -0.39 -8.87
CA LEU A 85 -6.58 1.06 -8.68
C LEU A 85 -6.25 1.78 -9.99
N PRO A 86 -6.94 2.89 -10.30
CA PRO A 86 -6.63 3.67 -11.49
C PRO A 86 -5.27 4.40 -11.33
N PHE A 87 -4.63 4.70 -12.44
CA PHE A 87 -3.43 5.55 -12.46
C PHE A 87 -3.85 7.03 -12.45
N LEU A 88 -3.81 7.64 -11.27
CA LEU A 88 -4.15 9.05 -11.07
C LEU A 88 -2.97 9.78 -10.43
N PRO A 89 -2.73 11.05 -10.80
CA PRO A 89 -1.64 11.83 -10.20
C PRO A 89 -1.69 11.88 -8.68
N ASP A 90 -2.88 11.99 -8.10
CA ASP A 90 -3.07 12.05 -6.64
C ASP A 90 -2.71 10.74 -5.94
N LEU A 91 -2.69 9.62 -6.66
CA LEU A 91 -2.29 8.32 -6.15
C LEU A 91 -0.82 8.00 -6.38
N TYR A 92 -0.07 8.90 -7.02
CA TYR A 92 1.32 8.64 -7.43
C TYR A 92 2.21 8.21 -6.26
N PHE A 93 2.12 8.90 -5.13
CA PHE A 93 2.97 8.58 -3.97
C PHE A 93 2.71 7.16 -3.42
N PRO A 94 1.49 6.80 -3.02
CA PRO A 94 1.24 5.44 -2.52
C PRO A 94 1.42 4.37 -3.61
N GLN A 95 1.09 4.64 -4.87
CA GLN A 95 1.31 3.70 -5.97
C GLN A 95 2.80 3.46 -6.24
N THR A 96 3.64 4.47 -6.12
CA THR A 96 5.08 4.33 -6.24
C THR A 96 5.65 3.48 -5.12
N GLY A 97 5.19 3.68 -3.88
CA GLY A 97 5.55 2.84 -2.75
C GLY A 97 5.10 1.38 -2.92
N ILE A 98 3.88 1.16 -3.39
CA ILE A 98 3.37 -0.19 -3.71
C ILE A 98 4.24 -0.83 -4.80
N SER A 99 4.64 -0.09 -5.83
CA SER A 99 5.51 -0.60 -6.88
C SER A 99 6.87 -1.05 -6.35
N LEU A 100 7.48 -0.26 -5.47
CA LEU A 100 8.73 -0.65 -4.78
C LEU A 100 8.55 -1.97 -4.03
N LEU A 101 7.50 -2.09 -3.23
CA LEU A 101 7.22 -3.31 -2.46
C LEU A 101 6.94 -4.52 -3.37
N LYS A 102 6.22 -4.33 -4.48
CA LYS A 102 5.99 -5.38 -5.48
C LYS A 102 7.32 -5.90 -6.07
N TYR A 103 8.25 -5.02 -6.39
CA TYR A 103 9.56 -5.44 -6.87
C TYR A 103 10.36 -6.20 -5.81
N LEU A 104 10.31 -5.76 -4.56
CA LEU A 104 10.97 -6.46 -3.46
C LEU A 104 10.38 -7.84 -3.20
N ILE A 105 9.05 -7.96 -3.20
CA ILE A 105 8.34 -9.22 -3.04
C ILE A 105 8.70 -10.17 -4.21
N SER A 106 8.68 -9.66 -5.44
CA SER A 106 9.10 -10.44 -6.62
C SER A 106 10.55 -10.91 -6.49
N TYR A 107 11.46 -10.04 -6.06
CA TYR A 107 12.85 -10.40 -5.83
C TYR A 107 12.99 -11.48 -4.75
N HIS A 108 12.24 -11.35 -3.65
CA HIS A 108 12.29 -12.36 -2.58
C HIS A 108 12.00 -13.77 -3.12
N PHE A 109 10.95 -13.93 -3.96
CA PHE A 109 10.57 -15.24 -4.49
C PHE A 109 11.43 -15.72 -5.67
N ASN A 110 11.87 -14.81 -6.54
CA ASN A 110 12.47 -15.16 -7.83
C ASN A 110 13.97 -14.87 -7.91
N LYS A 111 14.51 -14.09 -6.97
CA LYS A 111 15.91 -13.62 -6.94
C LYS A 111 16.36 -12.93 -8.24
N LYS A 112 15.43 -12.29 -8.96
CA LYS A 112 15.74 -11.52 -10.18
C LYS A 112 16.36 -10.18 -9.83
N THR A 113 17.62 -10.00 -10.17
CA THR A 113 18.38 -8.76 -9.91
C THR A 113 17.76 -7.52 -10.60
N ALA A 114 17.05 -7.71 -11.72
CA ALA A 114 16.33 -6.64 -12.40
C ALA A 114 15.22 -6.02 -11.52
N ASP A 115 14.51 -6.82 -10.72
CA ASP A 115 13.47 -6.33 -9.81
C ASP A 115 14.10 -5.53 -8.67
N LEU A 116 15.21 -6.02 -8.14
CA LEU A 116 15.96 -5.29 -7.12
C LEU A 116 16.46 -3.93 -7.63
N ALA A 117 16.99 -3.88 -8.85
CA ALA A 117 17.45 -2.65 -9.48
C ALA A 117 16.32 -1.63 -9.63
N LYS A 118 15.10 -2.06 -9.99
CA LYS A 118 13.92 -1.19 -10.06
C LYS A 118 13.52 -0.63 -8.69
N ALA A 119 13.54 -1.46 -7.65
CA ALA A 119 13.31 -1.00 -6.28
C ALA A 119 14.32 0.07 -5.86
N GLU A 120 15.61 -0.14 -6.14
CA GLU A 120 16.68 0.83 -5.86
C GLU A 120 16.50 2.14 -6.63
N MET A 121 16.04 2.10 -7.87
CA MET A 121 15.71 3.30 -8.65
C MET A 121 14.58 4.11 -8.00
N ILE A 122 13.56 3.47 -7.46
CA ILE A 122 12.48 4.15 -6.74
C ILE A 122 13.02 4.81 -5.46
N ALA A 123 13.82 4.10 -4.67
CA ALA A 123 14.43 4.66 -3.46
C ALA A 123 15.30 5.89 -3.77
N GLN A 124 16.10 5.84 -4.83
CA GLN A 124 16.90 6.97 -5.30
C GLN A 124 16.01 8.14 -5.78
N THR A 125 14.90 7.84 -6.45
CA THR A 125 13.95 8.88 -6.90
C THR A 125 13.38 9.63 -5.70
N TYR A 126 13.01 8.96 -4.63
CA TYR A 126 12.59 9.62 -3.40
C TYR A 126 13.68 10.57 -2.87
N GLN A 127 14.94 10.12 -2.81
CA GLN A 127 16.04 10.93 -2.30
C GLN A 127 16.30 12.18 -3.15
N ILE A 128 16.41 12.03 -4.47
CA ILE A 128 16.72 13.14 -5.35
C ILE A 128 15.56 14.13 -5.53
N THR A 129 14.34 13.73 -5.21
CA THR A 129 13.15 14.61 -5.30
C THR A 129 12.77 15.28 -3.99
N GLY A 130 13.60 15.16 -2.95
CA GLY A 130 13.43 15.84 -1.67
C GLY A 130 12.77 15.03 -0.57
N LEU A 131 12.42 13.76 -0.82
CA LEU A 131 11.87 12.84 0.18
C LEU A 131 12.97 11.96 0.76
N GLU A 132 13.99 12.58 1.36
CA GLU A 132 15.20 11.88 1.81
C GLU A 132 14.91 10.79 2.84
N ASP A 133 14.04 11.06 3.82
CA ASP A 133 13.70 10.07 4.86
C ASP A 133 12.96 8.87 4.28
N PHE A 134 12.06 9.09 3.33
CA PHE A 134 11.42 8.00 2.60
C PHE A 134 12.42 7.18 1.77
N GLY A 135 13.35 7.85 1.11
CA GLY A 135 14.40 7.18 0.35
C GLY A 135 15.31 6.34 1.23
N LYS A 136 15.69 6.83 2.41
CA LYS A 136 16.48 6.08 3.39
C LYS A 136 15.71 4.88 3.92
N GLY A 137 14.45 5.05 4.31
CA GLY A 137 13.59 3.96 4.77
C GLY A 137 13.41 2.88 3.69
N ALA A 138 13.18 3.29 2.45
CA ALA A 138 13.10 2.37 1.32
C ALA A 138 14.41 1.59 1.12
N GLN A 139 15.58 2.24 1.24
CA GLN A 139 16.87 1.58 1.11
C GLN A 139 17.11 0.59 2.25
N GLU A 140 16.69 0.89 3.46
CA GLU A 140 16.78 -0.04 4.60
C GLU A 140 15.99 -1.31 4.35
N ILE A 141 14.73 -1.19 3.89
CA ILE A 141 13.89 -2.35 3.52
C ILE A 141 14.54 -3.15 2.38
N ILE A 142 15.08 -2.49 1.36
CA ILE A 142 15.79 -3.14 0.25
C ILE A 142 16.97 -3.97 0.79
N ASN A 143 17.75 -3.41 1.69
CA ASN A 143 18.91 -4.09 2.27
C ASN A 143 18.49 -5.33 3.08
N GLU A 144 17.41 -5.24 3.86
CA GLU A 144 16.87 -6.38 4.60
C GLU A 144 16.41 -7.50 3.66
N VAL A 145 15.65 -7.17 2.61
CA VAL A 145 15.19 -8.16 1.63
C VAL A 145 16.34 -8.83 0.86
N LYS A 146 17.46 -8.14 0.68
CA LYS A 146 18.68 -8.74 0.07
C LYS A 146 19.28 -9.84 0.93
N GLU A 147 19.19 -9.71 2.25
CA GLU A 147 19.78 -10.65 3.20
C GLU A 147 18.90 -11.89 3.42
N ASP A 148 17.60 -11.85 3.08
CA ASP A 148 16.67 -12.96 3.10
C ASP A 148 16.86 -13.92 1.91
#